data_e4a5e1c80e08a3d8f88528a79241ecb0
#
_entry.id   e4a5e1c80e08a3d8f88528a79241ecb0
#
_cell.length_a   1.000
_cell.length_b   1.000
_cell.length_c   1.000
_cell.angle_alpha   90.00
_cell.angle_beta   90.00
_cell.angle_gamma   90.00
#
_symmetry.space_group_name_H-M   'P 1'
#
loop_
_entity.id
_entity.type
_entity.pdbx_description
1 polymer ?
#
loop_
_entity_poly.entity_id
_entity_poly.type
_entity_poly.pdbx_seq_one_letter_code
_entity_poly.pdbx_strand_id
1 'polypeptide(L)'
;AGQVMLGKNINYAMTEVEDAIKVEDAVDQVNCNISGVGPDYKILVEDGDVYIPQGPTGCAIAFSANRYPNYVAVQIEEGDSLEIGVRNQGTGMERDWMGFGNFHLVYLGTAAEGQEQLALVLQNYLDRARTIEAFEYSDGADFIQYPNYSSALKEELQKAISAGESAADGEAMMQVINRLSELFQQIYECRTAYVAMARAAENLSLMASSFSNQGIFDENSQELAQMNNASDEMWGHYSNASVTAEEALALANSIYQQPSFPNYEDGYYMLGTPKDLVVFSAIVNGGIGTANAKLTADLDMTGMDIFHPIGYNVEKD
;
A
#
# COMPACT_ATOMS: atom_id res chain seq x y z
N ALA A 1 12.15 12.61 20.31
CA ALA A 1 11.89 12.22 18.96
C ALA A 1 10.43 12.25 18.70
N GLY A 2 10.10 13.16 17.94
CA GLY A 2 8.76 13.44 17.70
C GLY A 2 8.01 12.36 17.02
N GLN A 3 6.93 12.11 17.59
CA GLN A 3 6.16 11.25 17.08
C GLN A 3 5.29 11.75 16.21
N VAL A 4 5.23 11.41 15.27
CA VAL A 4 4.57 11.65 14.35
C VAL A 4 3.34 11.02 14.38
N MET A 5 2.44 11.51 14.53
CA MET A 5 1.45 11.14 14.55
C MET A 5 0.64 11.04 13.64
N LEU A 6 0.40 10.77 13.32
CA LEU A 6 -0.03 10.03 13.20
C LEU A 6 -1.21 10.02 12.76
N GLY A 7 -1.71 10.78 12.86
CA GLY A 7 -2.80 10.83 12.32
C GLY A 7 -2.86 10.75 10.99
N LYS A 8 -1.91 10.69 10.49
CA LYS A 8 -1.78 10.69 9.30
C LYS A 8 -2.32 9.70 8.65
N ASN A 9 -2.78 9.08 8.81
CA ASN A 9 -3.03 8.13 8.19
C ASN A 9 -3.99 7.90 7.74
N ILE A 10 -4.46 8.19 7.63
CA ILE A 10 -4.88 8.05 6.81
C ILE A 10 -5.28 7.16 6.10
N ASN A 11 -5.39 6.60 5.83
CA ASN A 11 -5.75 5.49 5.43
C ASN A 11 -7.02 5.11 5.39
N TYR A 12 -7.58 5.72 5.35
CA TYR A 12 -7.91 5.99 4.46
C TYR A 12 -9.02 5.39 3.95
N ALA A 13 -8.79 4.92 3.02
CA ALA A 13 -9.90 4.44 2.39
C ALA A 13 -10.82 3.80 3.33
N MET A 14 -10.28 3.16 4.24
CA MET A 14 -11.07 2.43 5.11
C MET A 14 -11.70 3.15 6.22
N THR A 15 -11.14 4.20 6.61
CA THR A 15 -11.73 5.10 7.57
C THR A 15 -12.88 5.83 6.95
N GLU A 16 -12.82 6.05 5.70
CA GLU A 16 -13.79 6.79 4.96
C GLU A 16 -15.04 6.03 4.65
N VAL A 17 -14.97 4.72 4.64
CA VAL A 17 -16.13 3.87 4.42
C VAL A 17 -17.24 4.14 5.45
N GLU A 18 -16.87 4.37 6.69
CA GLU A 18 -17.84 4.63 7.75
C GLU A 18 -18.45 6.03 7.69
N ASP A 19 -17.65 6.99 7.24
CA ASP A 19 -18.04 8.39 7.21
C ASP A 19 -18.39 8.89 5.81
N ALA A 20 -18.35 8.03 4.82
CA ALA A 20 -18.61 8.42 3.46
C ALA A 20 -20.06 8.85 3.26
N ILE A 21 -20.25 9.89 2.48
CA ILE A 21 -21.58 10.36 2.11
C ILE A 21 -22.14 9.46 1.01
N LYS A 22 -23.38 9.02 1.18
CA LYS A 22 -24.12 8.40 0.09
C LYS A 22 -24.35 9.42 -1.03
N VAL A 23 -24.22 8.98 -2.25
CA VAL A 23 -24.33 9.88 -3.41
C VAL A 23 -25.67 10.60 -3.44
N GLU A 24 -26.73 9.90 -3.13
CA GLU A 24 -28.09 10.46 -3.06
C GLU A 24 -28.17 11.59 -2.03
N ASP A 25 -27.68 11.36 -0.82
CA ASP A 25 -27.69 12.35 0.25
C ASP A 25 -26.87 13.59 -0.10
N ALA A 26 -25.76 13.39 -0.77
CA ALA A 26 -24.88 14.47 -1.18
C ALA A 26 -25.48 15.32 -2.30
N VAL A 27 -26.20 14.73 -3.23
CA VAL A 27 -26.90 15.44 -4.29
C VAL A 27 -28.06 16.25 -3.73
N ASP A 28 -28.81 15.68 -2.82
CA ASP A 28 -29.97 16.36 -2.22
C ASP A 28 -29.56 17.53 -1.34
N GLN A 29 -28.45 17.42 -0.64
CA GLN A 29 -28.03 18.45 0.31
C GLN A 29 -27.53 19.74 -0.33
N VAL A 30 -26.97 19.70 -1.50
CA VAL A 30 -26.25 20.86 -2.01
C VAL A 30 -26.52 21.15 -3.47
N ASN A 31 -27.32 20.40 -4.12
CA ASN A 31 -27.55 20.54 -5.57
C ASN A 31 -26.21 20.66 -6.33
N CYS A 32 -25.19 19.99 -5.82
CA CYS A 32 -23.89 20.09 -6.37
C CYS A 32 -23.67 18.93 -7.31
N ASN A 33 -23.10 19.26 -8.36
CA ASN A 33 -22.70 18.31 -9.33
C ASN A 33 -21.56 17.47 -8.75
N ILE A 34 -21.88 16.33 -8.19
CA ILE A 34 -20.90 15.30 -7.89
C ILE A 34 -20.54 14.55 -9.19
N SER A 35 -20.60 15.28 -10.29
CA SER A 35 -20.19 14.74 -11.56
C SER A 35 -18.73 14.34 -11.48
N GLY A 36 -18.49 13.09 -11.74
CA GLY A 36 -17.16 12.52 -11.61
C GLY A 36 -17.03 11.50 -10.48
N VAL A 37 -18.02 11.37 -9.60
CA VAL A 37 -18.12 10.22 -8.73
C VAL A 37 -18.73 9.11 -9.57
N GLY A 38 -17.89 8.27 -10.09
CA GLY A 38 -18.31 7.13 -10.92
C GLY A 38 -18.32 5.82 -10.15
N PRO A 39 -18.70 4.73 -10.81
CA PRO A 39 -18.68 3.40 -10.22
C PRO A 39 -17.33 2.99 -9.65
N ASP A 40 -16.25 3.53 -10.22
CA ASP A 40 -14.88 3.22 -9.80
C ASP A 40 -14.52 3.78 -8.42
N TYR A 41 -15.34 4.68 -7.89
CA TYR A 41 -15.21 5.26 -6.56
C TYR A 41 -16.28 4.74 -5.58
N LYS A 42 -17.00 3.71 -5.99
CA LYS A 42 -18.03 3.13 -5.18
C LYS A 42 -17.43 2.16 -4.19
N ILE A 43 -17.72 2.39 -2.93
CA ILE A 43 -17.33 1.50 -1.86
C ILE A 43 -18.59 0.85 -1.30
N LEU A 44 -18.58 -0.47 -1.25
CA LEU A 44 -19.68 -1.23 -0.65
C LEU A 44 -19.51 -1.22 0.86
N VAL A 45 -20.56 -0.84 1.55
CA VAL A 45 -20.69 -0.94 2.99
C VAL A 45 -21.95 -1.74 3.34
N GLU A 46 -22.03 -2.17 4.59
CA GLU A 46 -23.09 -3.07 5.06
C GLU A 46 -24.51 -2.58 4.75
N ASP A 47 -24.74 -1.29 4.82
CA ASP A 47 -26.05 -0.66 4.60
C ASP A 47 -26.23 -0.04 3.21
N GLY A 48 -25.36 -0.29 2.29
CA GLY A 48 -25.47 0.19 0.93
C GLY A 48 -24.19 0.77 0.32
N ASP A 49 -24.35 1.40 -0.82
CA ASP A 49 -23.25 1.97 -1.58
C ASP A 49 -22.91 3.36 -1.08
N VAL A 50 -21.64 3.62 -0.87
CA VAL A 50 -21.11 4.94 -0.55
C VAL A 50 -20.07 5.36 -1.58
N TYR A 51 -19.87 6.67 -1.71
CA TYR A 51 -18.93 7.22 -2.67
C TYR A 51 -17.99 8.18 -1.98
N ILE A 52 -16.72 8.11 -2.34
CA ILE A 52 -15.71 9.04 -1.87
C ILE A 52 -15.79 10.31 -2.72
N PRO A 53 -15.76 11.51 -2.12
CA PRO A 53 -15.73 12.74 -2.89
C PRO A 53 -14.50 12.84 -3.79
N GLN A 54 -14.72 13.04 -5.08
CA GLN A 54 -13.65 13.05 -6.07
C GLN A 54 -13.06 14.43 -6.34
N GLY A 55 -13.66 15.49 -5.83
CA GLY A 55 -13.24 16.85 -6.12
C GLY A 55 -13.41 17.80 -4.94
N PRO A 56 -12.86 19.01 -5.04
CA PRO A 56 -12.92 20.00 -3.95
C PRO A 56 -14.33 20.33 -3.48
N THR A 57 -15.29 20.33 -4.39
CA THR A 57 -16.70 20.62 -4.06
C THR A 57 -17.30 19.50 -3.22
N GLY A 58 -17.10 18.25 -3.61
CA GLY A 58 -17.55 17.11 -2.83
C GLY A 58 -16.92 17.06 -1.43
N CYS A 59 -15.64 17.39 -1.32
CA CYS A 59 -14.97 17.53 -0.03
C CYS A 59 -15.55 18.64 0.83
N ALA A 60 -15.83 19.81 0.24
CA ALA A 60 -16.43 20.91 0.98
C ALA A 60 -17.81 20.54 1.55
N ILE A 61 -18.59 19.77 0.81
CA ILE A 61 -19.88 19.26 1.27
C ILE A 61 -19.69 18.27 2.43
N ALA A 62 -18.80 17.31 2.25
CA ALA A 62 -18.49 16.31 3.27
C ALA A 62 -18.03 16.98 4.57
N PHE A 63 -17.17 17.98 4.49
CA PHE A 63 -16.71 18.73 5.65
C PHE A 63 -17.82 19.56 6.29
N SER A 64 -18.68 20.17 5.50
CA SER A 64 -19.84 20.91 6.01
C SER A 64 -20.84 20.01 6.74
N ALA A 65 -20.94 18.76 6.34
CA ALA A 65 -21.74 17.73 7.00
C ALA A 65 -20.99 17.04 8.16
N ASN A 66 -19.82 17.57 8.55
CA ASN A 66 -18.94 16.97 9.57
C ASN A 66 -18.56 15.49 9.28
N ARG A 67 -18.34 15.20 7.99
CA ARG A 67 -17.83 13.91 7.59
C ARG A 67 -16.30 13.92 7.64
N TYR A 68 -15.71 12.73 7.79
CA TYR A 68 -14.26 12.52 7.89
C TYR A 68 -13.58 13.23 9.08
N PRO A 69 -14.19 13.23 10.28
CA PRO A 69 -13.50 13.75 11.44
C PRO A 69 -12.24 12.90 11.71
N ASN A 70 -11.17 13.57 12.06
CA ASN A 70 -9.92 12.91 12.37
C ASN A 70 -9.38 13.42 13.69
N TYR A 71 -9.35 12.57 14.67
CA TYR A 71 -8.93 12.91 16.02
C TYR A 71 -7.57 12.31 16.31
N VAL A 72 -6.70 13.13 16.88
CA VAL A 72 -5.38 12.68 17.34
C VAL A 72 -5.19 13.20 18.75
N ALA A 73 -4.84 12.33 19.67
CA ALA A 73 -4.41 12.69 21.00
C ALA A 73 -2.91 12.42 21.15
N VAL A 74 -2.20 13.34 21.75
CA VAL A 74 -0.78 13.21 22.01
C VAL A 74 -0.46 13.62 23.43
N GLN A 75 0.46 12.92 24.05
CA GLN A 75 1.04 13.31 25.32
C GLN A 75 2.35 14.05 25.07
N ILE A 76 2.50 15.21 25.69
CA ILE A 76 3.69 16.04 25.55
C ILE A 76 4.30 16.20 26.93
N GLU A 77 5.60 16.02 27.02
CA GLU A 77 6.33 16.24 28.26
C GLU A 77 6.92 17.65 28.35
N GLU A 78 7.32 18.06 29.53
CA GLU A 78 7.91 19.38 29.73
C GLU A 78 9.18 19.55 28.90
N GLY A 79 9.21 20.56 28.04
CA GLY A 79 10.32 20.85 27.15
C GLY A 79 10.20 20.28 25.75
N ASP A 80 9.15 19.51 25.48
CA ASP A 80 8.88 19.01 24.14
C ASP A 80 8.25 20.07 23.24
N SER A 81 8.37 19.87 21.95
CA SER A 81 7.71 20.69 20.94
C SER A 81 6.69 19.85 20.16
N LEU A 82 5.54 20.44 19.90
CA LEU A 82 4.51 19.83 19.08
C LEU A 82 4.50 20.48 17.70
N GLU A 83 4.77 19.67 16.68
CA GLU A 83 4.59 20.08 15.30
C GLU A 83 3.27 19.53 14.78
N ILE A 84 2.42 20.42 14.27
CA ILE A 84 1.10 20.05 13.73
C ILE A 84 1.10 20.35 12.24
N GLY A 85 0.73 19.38 11.44
CA GLY A 85 0.69 19.54 10.00
C GLY A 85 0.08 18.37 9.27
N VAL A 86 0.07 18.46 7.96
CA VAL A 86 -0.36 17.42 7.04
C VAL A 86 0.81 17.09 6.14
N ARG A 87 1.10 15.81 5.99
CA ARG A 87 2.14 15.34 5.08
C ARG A 87 1.51 14.46 4.02
N ASN A 88 1.61 14.86 2.78
CA ASN A 88 1.30 14.01 1.66
C ASN A 88 2.56 13.20 1.29
N GLN A 89 2.41 11.89 1.21
CA GLN A 89 3.47 10.98 0.74
C GLN A 89 3.22 10.55 -0.70
N GLY A 90 2.65 11.40 -1.49
CA GLY A 90 2.17 11.20 -2.84
C GLY A 90 2.80 10.04 -3.62
N THR A 91 1.99 9.37 -4.38
CA THR A 91 2.44 8.25 -5.24
C THR A 91 3.04 8.72 -6.56
N GLY A 92 3.05 10.03 -6.81
CA GLY A 92 3.46 10.61 -8.10
C GLY A 92 2.44 10.45 -9.21
N MET A 93 1.20 10.06 -8.87
CA MET A 93 0.12 9.99 -9.85
C MET A 93 -0.53 11.35 -10.09
N GLU A 94 -0.97 11.61 -11.33
CA GLU A 94 -1.51 12.90 -11.76
C GLU A 94 -2.75 13.41 -11.00
N ARG A 95 -3.35 12.60 -10.15
CA ARG A 95 -4.57 12.93 -9.40
C ARG A 95 -4.43 12.80 -7.90
N ASP A 96 -3.20 12.86 -7.43
CA ASP A 96 -2.89 12.74 -6.02
C ASP A 96 -3.13 14.10 -5.34
N TRP A 97 -4.23 14.23 -4.64
CA TRP A 97 -4.59 15.43 -3.91
C TRP A 97 -5.23 15.10 -2.57
N MET A 98 -5.18 16.04 -1.66
CA MET A 98 -5.69 15.89 -0.30
C MET A 98 -6.47 17.14 0.08
N GLY A 99 -7.65 16.94 0.65
CA GLY A 99 -8.44 17.99 1.27
C GLY A 99 -8.29 17.93 2.79
N PHE A 100 -8.10 19.06 3.42
CA PHE A 100 -8.07 19.19 4.87
C PHE A 100 -8.56 20.57 5.30
N GLY A 101 -9.03 20.66 6.54
CA GLY A 101 -9.51 21.91 7.08
C GLY A 101 -9.93 21.81 8.55
N ASN A 102 -10.33 22.91 9.11
CA ASN A 102 -10.96 22.98 10.42
C ASN A 102 -10.12 22.39 11.56
N PHE A 103 -8.82 22.73 11.60
CA PHE A 103 -7.95 22.27 12.67
C PHE A 103 -8.32 22.90 14.00
N HIS A 104 -8.49 22.07 15.00
CA HIS A 104 -8.70 22.48 16.38
C HIS A 104 -7.65 21.86 17.26
N LEU A 105 -7.06 22.65 18.14
CA LEU A 105 -6.18 22.18 19.20
C LEU A 105 -6.88 22.36 20.53
N VAL A 106 -7.01 21.28 21.29
CA VAL A 106 -7.63 21.28 22.60
C VAL A 106 -6.62 20.78 23.62
N TYR A 107 -6.36 21.57 24.65
CA TYR A 107 -5.55 21.13 25.78
C TYR A 107 -6.46 20.39 26.78
N LEU A 108 -6.13 19.14 27.04
CA LEU A 108 -6.93 18.26 27.89
C LEU A 108 -6.47 18.21 29.35
N GLY A 109 -5.34 18.84 29.67
CA GLY A 109 -4.69 18.67 30.97
C GLY A 109 -3.94 17.32 31.05
N THR A 110 -3.98 16.67 32.20
CA THR A 110 -3.47 15.31 32.36
C THR A 110 -4.43 14.30 31.74
N ALA A 111 -3.97 13.09 31.48
CA ALA A 111 -4.83 12.03 30.95
C ALA A 111 -6.04 11.75 31.84
N ALA A 112 -5.90 11.90 33.15
CA ALA A 112 -7.00 11.76 34.10
C ALA A 112 -8.02 12.89 34.01
N GLU A 113 -7.57 14.14 33.79
CA GLU A 113 -8.45 15.29 33.65
C GLU A 113 -9.19 15.28 32.31
N GLY A 114 -8.53 14.81 31.26
CA GLY A 114 -9.09 14.71 29.90
C GLY A 114 -9.84 13.43 29.59
N GLN A 115 -10.18 12.60 30.57
CA GLN A 115 -10.72 11.26 30.35
C GLN A 115 -11.96 11.21 29.46
N GLU A 116 -12.88 12.16 29.57
CA GLU A 116 -14.09 12.19 28.74
C GLU A 116 -13.75 12.43 27.25
N GLN A 117 -12.82 13.32 26.97
CA GLN A 117 -12.37 13.60 25.62
C GLN A 117 -11.53 12.47 25.05
N LEU A 118 -10.68 11.85 25.88
CA LEU A 118 -9.91 10.67 25.48
C LEU A 118 -10.82 9.48 25.16
N ALA A 119 -11.95 9.32 25.84
CA ALA A 119 -12.92 8.29 25.51
C ALA A 119 -13.49 8.44 24.09
N LEU A 120 -13.78 9.69 23.67
CA LEU A 120 -14.25 9.96 22.31
C LEU A 120 -13.15 9.68 21.26
N VAL A 121 -11.91 10.08 21.55
CA VAL A 121 -10.77 9.80 20.68
C VAL A 121 -10.55 8.28 20.59
N LEU A 122 -10.55 7.57 21.71
CA LEU A 122 -10.39 6.13 21.75
C LEU A 122 -11.47 5.42 20.94
N GLN A 123 -12.73 5.85 21.06
CA GLN A 123 -13.82 5.26 20.28
C GLN A 123 -13.55 5.38 18.78
N ASN A 124 -13.14 6.55 18.31
CA ASN A 124 -12.79 6.75 16.91
C ASN A 124 -11.64 5.84 16.45
N TYR A 125 -10.62 5.66 17.29
CA TYR A 125 -9.52 4.72 16.99
C TYR A 125 -9.97 3.27 16.96
N LEU A 126 -10.86 2.88 17.88
CA LEU A 126 -11.41 1.52 17.92
C LEU A 126 -12.26 1.23 16.68
N ASP A 127 -13.08 2.17 16.25
CA ASP A 127 -13.93 2.01 15.06
C ASP A 127 -13.05 1.83 13.81
N ARG A 128 -11.98 2.63 13.67
CA ARG A 128 -10.97 2.41 12.62
C ARG A 128 -10.29 1.07 12.72
N ALA A 129 -9.92 0.65 13.92
CA ALA A 129 -9.26 -0.63 14.13
C ALA A 129 -10.16 -1.80 13.74
N ARG A 130 -11.46 -1.74 14.08
CA ARG A 130 -12.45 -2.73 13.69
C ARG A 130 -12.68 -2.76 12.19
N THR A 131 -12.71 -1.60 11.52
CA THR A 131 -12.79 -1.52 10.06
C THR A 131 -11.57 -2.18 9.40
N ILE A 132 -10.36 -1.97 9.95
CA ILE A 132 -9.16 -2.63 9.46
C ILE A 132 -9.20 -4.14 9.73
N GLU A 133 -9.71 -4.57 10.88
CA GLU A 133 -9.85 -5.99 11.22
C GLU A 133 -10.84 -6.71 10.31
N ALA A 134 -11.96 -6.07 10.01
CA ALA A 134 -13.01 -6.61 9.14
C ALA A 134 -12.65 -6.58 7.64
N PHE A 135 -11.53 -5.95 7.30
CA PHE A 135 -11.15 -5.79 5.91
C PHE A 135 -10.75 -7.11 5.24
N GLU A 136 -11.42 -7.42 4.15
CA GLU A 136 -11.11 -8.57 3.33
C GLU A 136 -10.06 -8.19 2.27
N TYR A 137 -9.00 -8.96 2.19
CA TYR A 137 -7.97 -8.78 1.16
C TYR A 137 -8.34 -9.53 -0.13
N SER A 138 -7.72 -9.12 -1.24
CA SER A 138 -7.79 -9.84 -2.51
C SER A 138 -6.41 -10.40 -2.88
N ASP A 139 -6.36 -11.63 -3.36
CA ASP A 139 -5.18 -12.29 -3.91
C ASP A 139 -5.18 -12.32 -5.45
N GLY A 140 -6.15 -11.68 -6.07
CA GLY A 140 -6.27 -11.57 -7.52
C GLY A 140 -5.83 -10.20 -8.06
N ALA A 141 -6.44 -9.79 -9.15
CA ALA A 141 -6.12 -8.53 -9.84
C ALA A 141 -6.30 -7.27 -8.99
N ASP A 142 -7.08 -7.37 -7.93
CA ASP A 142 -7.41 -6.24 -7.05
C ASP A 142 -6.49 -6.13 -5.83
N PHE A 143 -5.41 -6.90 -5.76
CA PHE A 143 -4.47 -6.88 -4.62
C PHE A 143 -3.87 -5.49 -4.33
N ILE A 144 -3.86 -4.60 -5.30
CA ILE A 144 -3.40 -3.21 -5.14
C ILE A 144 -4.41 -2.40 -4.33
N GLN A 145 -5.70 -2.63 -4.57
CA GLN A 145 -6.78 -1.93 -3.89
C GLN A 145 -7.09 -2.57 -2.54
N TYR A 146 -7.00 -3.89 -2.46
CA TYR A 146 -7.29 -4.66 -1.25
C TYR A 146 -6.07 -5.48 -0.79
N PRO A 147 -5.01 -4.81 -0.31
CA PRO A 147 -3.77 -5.50 0.03
C PRO A 147 -3.85 -6.25 1.35
N ASN A 148 -3.27 -7.43 1.40
CA ASN A 148 -3.08 -8.18 2.63
C ASN A 148 -1.97 -7.56 3.51
N TYR A 149 -1.84 -8.03 4.75
CA TYR A 149 -0.77 -7.67 5.68
C TYR A 149 -0.53 -8.81 6.67
N SER A 150 0.58 -8.77 7.40
CA SER A 150 1.04 -9.91 8.20
C SER A 150 0.06 -10.35 9.28
N SER A 151 -0.03 -11.65 9.52
CA SER A 151 -0.84 -12.25 10.58
C SER A 151 -0.45 -11.75 11.97
N ALA A 152 0.83 -11.50 12.19
CA ALA A 152 1.32 -10.93 13.44
C ALA A 152 0.71 -9.56 13.75
N LEU A 153 0.60 -8.69 12.73
CA LEU A 153 -0.06 -7.38 12.91
C LEU A 153 -1.58 -7.52 13.10
N LYS A 154 -2.21 -8.52 12.47
CA LYS A 154 -3.63 -8.83 12.71
C LYS A 154 -3.87 -9.21 14.17
N GLU A 155 -3.04 -10.07 14.72
CA GLU A 155 -3.14 -10.47 16.14
C GLU A 155 -2.88 -9.29 17.10
N GLU A 156 -1.90 -8.44 16.80
CA GLU A 156 -1.61 -7.26 17.62
C GLU A 156 -2.76 -6.24 17.56
N LEU A 157 -3.39 -6.07 16.42
CA LEU A 157 -4.57 -5.21 16.27
C LEU A 157 -5.73 -5.71 17.12
N GLN A 158 -6.04 -7.01 17.10
CA GLN A 158 -7.07 -7.61 17.92
C GLN A 158 -6.81 -7.43 19.42
N LYS A 159 -5.54 -7.60 19.85
CA LYS A 159 -5.15 -7.34 21.25
C LYS A 159 -5.36 -5.88 21.64
N ALA A 160 -5.01 -4.95 20.75
CA ALA A 160 -5.18 -3.52 20.99
C ALA A 160 -6.67 -3.13 21.06
N ILE A 161 -7.52 -3.69 20.18
CA ILE A 161 -8.97 -3.51 20.24
C ILE A 161 -9.51 -3.98 21.60
N SER A 162 -9.18 -5.20 22.01
CA SER A 162 -9.64 -5.77 23.29
C SER A 162 -9.15 -4.96 24.50
N ALA A 163 -7.93 -4.44 24.45
CA ALA A 163 -7.40 -3.55 25.48
C ALA A 163 -8.18 -2.23 25.54
N GLY A 164 -8.54 -1.66 24.38
CA GLY A 164 -9.31 -0.42 24.29
C GLY A 164 -10.73 -0.57 24.83
N GLU A 165 -11.39 -1.69 24.55
CA GLU A 165 -12.72 -2.00 25.06
C GLU A 165 -12.76 -2.12 26.59
N SER A 166 -11.63 -2.44 27.20
CA SER A 166 -11.49 -2.59 28.65
C SER A 166 -10.82 -1.39 29.36
N ALA A 167 -10.38 -0.39 28.61
CA ALA A 167 -9.70 0.78 29.17
C ALA A 167 -10.66 1.62 30.04
N ALA A 168 -10.39 1.68 31.34
CA ALA A 168 -11.32 2.28 32.30
C ALA A 168 -10.95 3.70 32.73
N ASP A 169 -9.73 4.14 32.48
CA ASP A 169 -9.22 5.45 32.88
C ASP A 169 -8.43 6.11 31.75
N GLY A 170 -8.15 7.41 31.89
CA GLY A 170 -7.50 8.20 30.86
C GLY A 170 -6.10 7.73 30.51
N GLU A 171 -5.36 7.17 31.46
CA GLU A 171 -4.01 6.65 31.20
C GLU A 171 -4.06 5.39 30.34
N ALA A 172 -4.94 4.45 30.69
CA ALA A 172 -5.17 3.25 29.90
C ALA A 172 -5.67 3.61 28.47
N MET A 173 -6.61 4.55 28.37
CA MET A 173 -7.09 5.04 27.08
C MET A 173 -5.95 5.62 26.24
N MET A 174 -5.09 6.45 26.81
CA MET A 174 -3.97 7.06 26.10
C MET A 174 -2.96 6.02 25.63
N GLN A 175 -2.67 4.99 26.44
CA GLN A 175 -1.80 3.88 26.05
C GLN A 175 -2.34 3.14 24.84
N VAL A 176 -3.65 2.85 24.80
CA VAL A 176 -4.28 2.18 23.66
C VAL A 176 -4.28 3.07 22.43
N ILE A 177 -4.61 4.35 22.55
CA ILE A 177 -4.56 5.31 21.42
C ILE A 177 -3.16 5.33 20.81
N ASN A 178 -2.11 5.41 21.62
CA ASN A 178 -0.73 5.38 21.16
C ASN A 178 -0.41 4.07 20.44
N ARG A 179 -0.81 2.94 21.02
CA ARG A 179 -0.58 1.62 20.41
C ARG A 179 -1.30 1.45 19.10
N LEU A 180 -2.57 1.87 19.00
CA LEU A 180 -3.32 1.83 17.74
C LEU A 180 -2.72 2.75 16.68
N SER A 181 -2.23 3.94 17.07
CA SER A 181 -1.52 4.83 16.16
C SER A 181 -0.29 4.16 15.52
N GLU A 182 0.52 3.50 16.34
CA GLU A 182 1.70 2.77 15.85
C GLU A 182 1.30 1.60 14.94
N LEU A 183 0.27 0.85 15.33
CA LEU A 183 -0.23 -0.27 14.55
C LEU A 183 -0.78 0.17 13.19
N PHE A 184 -1.52 1.26 13.12
CA PHE A 184 -2.01 1.78 11.84
C PHE A 184 -0.88 2.11 10.88
N GLN A 185 0.21 2.71 11.40
CA GLN A 185 1.39 2.98 10.59
C GLN A 185 2.08 1.67 10.12
N GLN A 186 2.27 0.73 11.03
CA GLN A 186 2.90 -0.56 10.71
C GLN A 186 2.07 -1.36 9.70
N ILE A 187 0.75 -1.36 9.82
CA ILE A 187 -0.16 -2.02 8.88
C ILE A 187 -0.08 -1.36 7.50
N TYR A 188 -0.03 -0.04 7.43
CA TYR A 188 0.13 0.67 6.18
C TYR A 188 1.44 0.32 5.48
N GLU A 189 2.55 0.35 6.21
CA GLU A 189 3.86 -0.02 5.68
C GLU A 189 3.89 -1.48 5.22
N CYS A 190 3.28 -2.37 6.01
CA CYS A 190 3.18 -3.78 5.67
C CYS A 190 2.34 -4.01 4.41
N ARG A 191 1.18 -3.36 4.27
CA ARG A 191 0.36 -3.42 3.07
C ARG A 191 1.12 -2.94 1.84
N THR A 192 1.87 -1.85 1.95
CA THR A 192 2.71 -1.34 0.87
C THR A 192 3.77 -2.36 0.44
N ALA A 193 4.40 -3.01 1.40
CA ALA A 193 5.38 -4.07 1.15
C ALA A 193 4.75 -5.31 0.50
N TYR A 194 3.55 -5.69 0.94
CA TYR A 194 2.79 -6.80 0.37
C TYR A 194 2.37 -6.53 -1.08
N VAL A 195 1.95 -5.32 -1.40
CA VAL A 195 1.69 -4.91 -2.78
C VAL A 195 2.95 -5.00 -3.63
N ALA A 196 4.09 -4.58 -3.11
CA ALA A 196 5.36 -4.68 -3.83
C ALA A 196 5.74 -6.14 -4.10
N MET A 197 5.56 -7.03 -3.11
CA MET A 197 5.81 -8.46 -3.24
C MET A 197 4.85 -9.13 -4.25
N ALA A 198 3.56 -8.82 -4.19
CA ALA A 198 2.57 -9.37 -5.12
C ALA A 198 2.83 -8.91 -6.58
N ARG A 199 3.19 -7.63 -6.78
CA ARG A 199 3.62 -7.13 -8.10
C ARG A 199 4.89 -7.82 -8.59
N ALA A 200 5.82 -8.09 -7.71
CA ALA A 200 7.04 -8.82 -8.05
C ALA A 200 6.73 -10.25 -8.49
N ALA A 201 5.82 -10.93 -7.79
CA ALA A 201 5.34 -12.26 -8.17
C ALA A 201 4.68 -12.28 -9.55
N GLU A 202 3.77 -11.32 -9.80
CA GLU A 202 3.12 -11.17 -11.10
C GLU A 202 4.15 -10.92 -12.22
N ASN A 203 5.09 -10.01 -12.00
CA ASN A 203 6.15 -9.71 -12.97
C ASN A 203 7.03 -10.93 -13.25
N LEU A 204 7.37 -11.75 -12.26
CA LEU A 204 8.14 -12.97 -12.48
C LEU A 204 7.39 -13.97 -13.36
N SER A 205 6.10 -14.17 -13.12
CA SER A 205 5.27 -15.07 -13.94
C SER A 205 5.16 -14.56 -15.38
N LEU A 206 4.95 -13.27 -15.56
CA LEU A 206 4.91 -12.65 -16.90
C LEU A 206 6.25 -12.75 -17.62
N MET A 207 7.36 -12.54 -16.93
CA MET A 207 8.70 -12.70 -17.49
C MET A 207 8.98 -14.17 -17.87
N ALA A 208 8.62 -15.13 -17.03
CA ALA A 208 8.80 -16.54 -17.34
C ALA A 208 8.04 -16.92 -18.63
N SER A 209 6.79 -16.46 -18.75
CA SER A 209 5.99 -16.66 -19.95
C SER A 209 6.61 -15.99 -21.19
N SER A 210 7.08 -14.75 -21.03
CA SER A 210 7.75 -14.01 -22.10
C SER A 210 9.05 -14.68 -22.56
N PHE A 211 9.86 -15.19 -21.62
CA PHE A 211 11.11 -15.87 -21.94
C PHE A 211 10.88 -17.17 -22.70
N SER A 212 9.84 -17.92 -22.32
CA SER A 212 9.42 -19.12 -23.04
C SER A 212 8.96 -18.79 -24.47
N ASN A 213 8.07 -17.80 -24.61
CA ASN A 213 7.52 -17.40 -25.90
C ASN A 213 8.57 -16.83 -26.86
N GLN A 214 9.61 -16.18 -26.35
CA GLN A 214 10.72 -15.66 -27.11
C GLN A 214 11.83 -16.70 -27.39
N GLY A 215 11.70 -17.91 -26.87
CA GLY A 215 12.70 -18.96 -27.03
C GLY A 215 14.01 -18.69 -26.29
N ILE A 216 14.01 -17.82 -25.26
CA ILE A 216 15.19 -17.51 -24.44
C ILE A 216 15.58 -18.72 -23.60
N PHE A 217 14.57 -19.40 -23.06
CA PHE A 217 14.70 -20.67 -22.35
C PHE A 217 13.67 -21.66 -22.89
N ASP A 218 14.04 -22.96 -22.90
CA ASP A 218 13.11 -24.01 -23.25
C ASP A 218 11.94 -24.08 -22.26
N GLU A 219 10.75 -24.40 -22.73
CA GLU A 219 9.51 -24.45 -21.94
C GLU A 219 9.63 -25.26 -20.64
N ASN A 220 10.41 -26.31 -20.64
CA ASN A 220 10.64 -27.15 -19.48
C ASN A 220 12.00 -26.93 -18.83
N SER A 221 12.60 -25.75 -19.02
CA SER A 221 13.90 -25.42 -18.45
C SER A 221 13.85 -25.23 -16.94
N GLN A 222 14.97 -25.44 -16.29
CA GLN A 222 15.11 -25.20 -14.86
C GLN A 222 14.98 -23.72 -14.53
N GLU A 223 15.40 -22.85 -15.42
CA GLU A 223 15.33 -21.38 -15.29
C GLU A 223 13.88 -20.90 -15.16
N LEU A 224 13.01 -21.34 -16.08
CA LEU A 224 11.59 -21.01 -16.03
C LEU A 224 10.91 -21.60 -14.79
N ALA A 225 11.25 -22.82 -14.42
CA ALA A 225 10.73 -23.47 -13.22
C ALA A 225 11.12 -22.69 -11.95
N GLN A 226 12.35 -22.18 -11.87
CA GLN A 226 12.80 -21.35 -10.74
C GLN A 226 12.03 -20.03 -10.63
N MET A 227 11.81 -19.35 -11.75
CA MET A 227 11.04 -18.09 -11.78
C MET A 227 9.58 -18.31 -11.34
N ASN A 228 8.93 -19.34 -11.87
CA ASN A 228 7.56 -19.69 -11.49
C ASN A 228 7.47 -20.08 -10.00
N ASN A 229 8.39 -20.91 -9.50
CA ASN A 229 8.43 -21.27 -8.09
C ASN A 229 8.61 -20.05 -7.17
N ALA A 230 9.47 -19.09 -7.54
CA ALA A 230 9.65 -17.87 -6.79
C ALA A 230 8.39 -16.98 -6.80
N SER A 231 7.68 -16.93 -7.92
CA SER A 231 6.36 -16.28 -8.02
C SER A 231 5.34 -16.93 -7.09
N ASP A 232 5.22 -18.25 -7.15
CA ASP A 232 4.29 -19.04 -6.34
C ASP A 232 4.60 -18.90 -4.83
N GLU A 233 5.88 -18.86 -4.46
CA GLU A 233 6.32 -18.63 -3.08
C GLU A 233 5.88 -17.27 -2.57
N MET A 234 6.08 -16.20 -3.36
CA MET A 234 5.64 -14.85 -3.00
C MET A 234 4.12 -14.77 -2.85
N TRP A 235 3.34 -15.37 -3.76
CA TRP A 235 1.90 -15.45 -3.65
C TRP A 235 1.45 -16.28 -2.44
N GLY A 236 2.17 -17.36 -2.12
CA GLY A 236 1.94 -18.14 -0.91
C GLY A 236 2.15 -17.32 0.36
N HIS A 237 3.22 -16.53 0.44
CA HIS A 237 3.47 -15.62 1.55
C HIS A 237 2.41 -14.52 1.64
N TYR A 238 2.00 -13.97 0.49
CA TYR A 238 0.94 -12.97 0.43
C TYR A 238 -0.39 -13.50 0.99
N SER A 239 -0.85 -14.62 0.48
CA SER A 239 -2.15 -15.20 0.85
C SER A 239 -2.18 -15.69 2.30
N ASN A 240 -1.08 -16.27 2.78
CA ASN A 240 -0.98 -16.76 4.15
C ASN A 240 -0.62 -15.67 5.18
N ALA A 241 -0.36 -14.45 4.74
CA ALA A 241 0.06 -13.35 5.61
C ALA A 241 1.28 -13.69 6.49
N SER A 242 2.22 -14.48 5.95
CA SER A 242 3.23 -15.20 6.73
C SER A 242 4.55 -14.48 6.92
N VAL A 243 4.73 -13.31 6.31
CA VAL A 243 5.99 -12.53 6.35
C VAL A 243 5.80 -11.15 6.93
N THR A 244 6.88 -10.56 7.43
CA THR A 244 6.93 -9.16 7.86
C THR A 244 7.00 -8.22 6.64
N ALA A 245 6.87 -6.92 6.88
CA ALA A 245 7.06 -5.91 5.83
C ALA A 245 8.47 -5.93 5.23
N GLU A 246 9.49 -6.12 6.07
CA GLU A 246 10.88 -6.19 5.64
C GLU A 246 11.15 -7.42 4.76
N GLU A 247 10.65 -8.59 5.18
CA GLU A 247 10.76 -9.83 4.41
C GLU A 247 10.01 -9.74 3.08
N ALA A 248 8.82 -9.14 3.06
CA ALA A 248 8.05 -8.91 1.84
C ALA A 248 8.80 -8.01 0.85
N LEU A 249 9.44 -6.94 1.33
CA LEU A 249 10.28 -6.07 0.49
C LEU A 249 11.54 -6.80 0.00
N ALA A 250 12.15 -7.63 0.83
CA ALA A 250 13.30 -8.45 0.43
C ALA A 250 12.92 -9.42 -0.68
N LEU A 251 11.77 -10.10 -0.56
CA LEU A 251 11.22 -10.97 -1.60
C LEU A 251 10.91 -10.17 -2.87
N ALA A 252 10.28 -9.01 -2.77
CA ALA A 252 10.03 -8.16 -3.91
C ALA A 252 11.31 -7.77 -4.65
N ASN A 253 12.37 -7.47 -3.93
CA ASN A 253 13.67 -7.10 -4.53
C ASN A 253 14.43 -8.31 -5.11
N SER A 254 14.12 -9.53 -4.70
CA SER A 254 14.79 -10.72 -5.21
C SER A 254 14.56 -10.97 -6.70
N ILE A 255 13.51 -10.36 -7.29
CA ILE A 255 13.23 -10.52 -8.73
C ILE A 255 14.36 -10.03 -9.63
N TYR A 256 15.17 -9.07 -9.16
CA TYR A 256 16.29 -8.55 -9.94
C TYR A 256 17.50 -9.49 -9.97
N GLN A 257 17.54 -10.49 -9.11
CA GLN A 257 18.69 -11.37 -8.90
C GLN A 257 18.36 -12.84 -9.13
N GLN A 258 17.53 -13.12 -10.13
CA GLN A 258 17.24 -14.50 -10.50
C GLN A 258 18.53 -15.19 -11.01
N PRO A 259 18.74 -16.49 -10.72
CA PRO A 259 19.99 -17.19 -11.08
C PRO A 259 20.35 -17.14 -12.57
N SER A 260 19.34 -16.98 -13.43
CA SER A 260 19.51 -16.89 -14.88
C SER A 260 19.73 -15.49 -15.41
N PHE A 261 19.64 -14.48 -14.55
CA PHE A 261 19.77 -13.09 -14.96
C PHE A 261 21.24 -12.64 -14.95
N PRO A 262 21.60 -11.60 -15.73
CA PRO A 262 22.88 -10.95 -15.61
C PRO A 262 23.10 -10.44 -14.18
N ASN A 263 24.36 -10.36 -13.74
CA ASN A 263 24.68 -9.86 -12.42
C ASN A 263 24.08 -8.45 -12.18
N TYR A 264 23.45 -8.25 -11.01
CA TYR A 264 22.78 -7.00 -10.67
C TYR A 264 23.51 -6.31 -9.52
N GLU A 265 24.09 -5.13 -9.82
CA GLU A 265 24.87 -4.33 -8.89
C GLU A 265 24.47 -2.86 -8.98
N ASP A 266 24.33 -2.20 -7.84
CA ASP A 266 24.06 -0.74 -7.75
C ASP A 266 22.87 -0.27 -8.61
N GLY A 267 21.83 -1.10 -8.77
CA GLY A 267 20.67 -0.76 -9.56
C GLY A 267 20.82 -1.01 -11.07
N TYR A 268 21.86 -1.72 -11.50
CA TYR A 268 22.13 -2.00 -12.91
C TYR A 268 22.40 -3.48 -13.15
N TYR A 269 21.88 -4.02 -14.23
CA TYR A 269 22.32 -5.29 -14.79
C TYR A 269 23.68 -5.11 -15.51
N MET A 270 24.64 -5.95 -15.19
CA MET A 270 25.99 -5.89 -15.75
C MET A 270 26.08 -6.82 -16.96
N LEU A 271 26.16 -6.25 -18.16
CA LEU A 271 26.14 -7.00 -19.40
C LEU A 271 27.55 -7.22 -19.93
N GLY A 272 28.11 -8.41 -19.66
CA GLY A 272 29.45 -8.80 -20.08
C GLY A 272 29.50 -9.80 -21.25
N THR A 273 28.35 -10.40 -21.58
CA THR A 273 28.24 -11.39 -22.65
C THR A 273 27.05 -11.11 -23.57
N PRO A 274 27.05 -11.63 -24.82
CA PRO A 274 25.88 -11.57 -25.70
C PRO A 274 24.61 -12.15 -25.06
N LYS A 275 24.74 -13.23 -24.31
CA LYS A 275 23.63 -13.85 -23.57
C LYS A 275 23.05 -12.88 -22.53
N ASP A 276 23.88 -12.12 -21.83
CA ASP A 276 23.39 -11.14 -20.86
C ASP A 276 22.51 -10.07 -21.53
N LEU A 277 22.89 -9.60 -22.73
CA LEU A 277 22.10 -8.62 -23.45
C LEU A 277 20.75 -9.22 -23.94
N VAL A 278 20.75 -10.48 -24.38
CA VAL A 278 19.52 -11.19 -24.77
C VAL A 278 18.58 -11.32 -23.56
N VAL A 279 19.10 -11.78 -22.43
CA VAL A 279 18.31 -11.93 -21.19
C VAL A 279 17.82 -10.58 -20.69
N PHE A 280 18.67 -9.55 -20.71
CA PHE A 280 18.28 -8.20 -20.31
C PHE A 280 17.17 -7.63 -21.20
N SER A 281 17.28 -7.82 -22.52
CA SER A 281 16.20 -7.42 -23.44
C SER A 281 14.88 -8.10 -23.07
N ALA A 282 14.91 -9.37 -22.78
CA ALA A 282 13.73 -10.15 -22.39
C ALA A 282 13.17 -9.72 -21.01
N ILE A 283 14.01 -9.34 -20.05
CA ILE A 283 13.59 -8.75 -18.77
C ILE A 283 12.80 -7.47 -18.99
N VAL A 284 13.31 -6.57 -19.84
CA VAL A 284 12.62 -5.31 -20.15
C VAL A 284 11.31 -5.55 -20.90
N ASN A 285 11.34 -6.41 -21.90
CA ASN A 285 10.17 -6.74 -22.73
C ASN A 285 9.12 -7.56 -21.94
N GLY A 286 9.55 -8.31 -20.92
CA GLY A 286 8.69 -9.12 -20.07
C GLY A 286 8.09 -8.42 -18.86
N GLY A 287 8.32 -7.11 -18.69
CA GLY A 287 7.61 -6.33 -17.65
C GLY A 287 8.45 -5.40 -16.78
N ILE A 288 9.78 -5.54 -16.69
CA ILE A 288 10.60 -4.59 -15.94
C ILE A 288 11.10 -3.48 -16.86
N GLY A 289 10.17 -2.70 -17.41
CA GLY A 289 10.47 -1.63 -18.36
C GLY A 289 11.33 -0.49 -17.82
N THR A 290 11.57 -0.43 -16.51
CA THR A 290 12.44 0.55 -15.85
C THR A 290 13.81 0.00 -15.51
N ALA A 291 14.14 -1.23 -15.93
CA ALA A 291 15.43 -1.84 -15.66
C ALA A 291 16.57 -1.07 -16.33
N ASN A 292 17.69 -0.92 -15.63
CA ASN A 292 18.88 -0.27 -16.13
C ASN A 292 20.01 -1.28 -16.34
N ALA A 293 20.88 -1.05 -17.30
CA ALA A 293 22.02 -1.91 -17.54
C ALA A 293 23.29 -1.09 -17.86
N LYS A 294 24.44 -1.75 -17.63
CA LYS A 294 25.76 -1.26 -18.03
C LYS A 294 26.47 -2.33 -18.85
N LEU A 295 27.00 -1.94 -20.02
CA LEU A 295 27.93 -2.80 -20.74
C LEU A 295 29.27 -2.86 -20.00
N THR A 296 29.76 -4.06 -19.75
CA THR A 296 31.04 -4.29 -19.08
C THR A 296 32.12 -4.84 -20.02
N ALA A 297 31.72 -5.17 -21.26
CA ALA A 297 32.61 -5.62 -22.33
C ALA A 297 32.01 -5.25 -23.69
N ASP A 298 32.83 -5.33 -24.73
CA ASP A 298 32.34 -5.29 -26.12
C ASP A 298 31.62 -6.60 -26.43
N LEU A 299 30.42 -6.51 -26.97
CA LEU A 299 29.57 -7.66 -27.23
C LEU A 299 29.51 -7.98 -28.73
N ASP A 300 30.00 -9.15 -29.12
CA ASP A 300 29.82 -9.68 -30.47
C ASP A 300 28.51 -10.46 -30.54
N MET A 301 27.50 -9.90 -31.16
CA MET A 301 26.16 -10.48 -31.31
C MET A 301 26.04 -11.44 -32.50
N THR A 302 27.14 -11.76 -33.20
CA THR A 302 27.12 -12.67 -34.34
C THR A 302 26.59 -14.05 -33.94
N GLY A 303 25.53 -14.49 -34.59
CA GLY A 303 24.88 -15.79 -34.30
C GLY A 303 23.90 -15.81 -33.14
N MET A 304 23.51 -14.63 -32.61
CA MET A 304 22.47 -14.53 -31.58
C MET A 304 21.10 -14.29 -32.24
N ASP A 305 20.55 -15.36 -32.83
CA ASP A 305 19.29 -15.29 -33.60
C ASP A 305 18.04 -15.02 -32.76
N ILE A 306 18.15 -15.14 -31.44
CA ILE A 306 17.04 -14.95 -30.48
C ILE A 306 17.01 -13.56 -29.84
N PHE A 307 17.80 -12.61 -30.33
CA PHE A 307 17.80 -11.28 -29.78
C PHE A 307 16.60 -10.45 -30.29
N HIS A 308 15.75 -10.04 -29.39
CA HIS A 308 14.68 -9.09 -29.66
C HIS A 308 15.08 -7.69 -29.21
N PRO A 309 14.79 -6.63 -29.97
CA PRO A 309 15.10 -5.27 -29.55
C PRO A 309 14.42 -4.90 -28.23
N ILE A 310 15.11 -4.10 -27.42
CA ILE A 310 14.54 -3.58 -26.16
C ILE A 310 13.33 -2.70 -26.48
N GLY A 311 12.21 -2.97 -25.82
CA GLY A 311 10.92 -2.32 -26.09
C GLY A 311 10.08 -3.03 -27.16
N TYR A 312 10.49 -4.21 -27.61
CA TYR A 312 9.73 -5.03 -28.54
C TYR A 312 8.48 -5.60 -27.85
N ASN A 313 7.33 -5.45 -28.48
CA ASN A 313 6.09 -5.99 -27.95
C ASN A 313 5.68 -7.21 -28.76
N VAL A 314 5.82 -8.39 -28.17
CA VAL A 314 5.54 -9.69 -28.80
C VAL A 314 4.05 -9.89 -29.10
N GLU A 315 3.16 -9.15 -28.47
CA GLU A 315 1.71 -9.30 -28.66
C GLU A 315 1.15 -8.54 -29.88
N LYS A 316 1.98 -7.78 -30.59
CA LYS A 316 1.54 -6.94 -31.70
C LYS A 316 1.96 -7.41 -33.10
N ASP A 317 2.71 -8.49 -33.19
CA ASP A 317 3.11 -9.14 -34.42
C ASP A 317 2.52 -10.55 -34.51
#